data_c180557f7547aab8d9a3a7bc5f381b92
#
_entry.id   c180557f7547aab8d9a3a7bc5f381b92
#
_cell.length_a   1.000
_cell.length_b   1.000
_cell.length_c   1.000
_cell.angle_alpha   90.00
_cell.angle_beta   90.00
_cell.angle_gamma   90.00
#
_symmetry.space_group_name_H-M   'P 1'
#
loop_
_entity.id
_entity.type
_entity.pdbx_description
1 polymer ?
#
loop_
_entity_poly.entity_id
_entity_poly.type
_entity_poly.pdbx_seq_one_letter_code
_entity_poly.pdbx_strand_id
1 'polypeptide(L)'
;MKNKIYSNIKILFVAVAVIIASITYIIFFQVGEAESFDNDGILRAVIIDQLYEDIPNDSFHDEAKKYLETAGYEVDIFTTKDVTVDFYKKLPQMNYKYIVIRTHGTDDKADNDVVLFTGEKYSEDNYISEQLFGQVKKATPLLEIAYSPSGSLSDWVIVNDTYRYQKNSVATQETAEHEYFAISPKLVKDLMNGKFDDTTFVLGGCKTLANPSFAASLINRGASTVVGWDNTVANIDNDRAILLFLKYNLIEQYDMVKTLDMIHTNVNPIYMPYPANFIHYDRI
;
A
#
# COMPACT_ATOMS: atom_id res chain seq x y z
N MET A 1 66.75 7.96 -1.67
CA MET A 1 65.55 7.20 -2.13
C MET A 1 64.45 7.16 -1.10
N LYS A 2 64.65 6.89 0.18
CA LYS A 2 63.60 6.79 1.23
C LYS A 2 62.71 8.04 1.35
N ASN A 3 63.27 9.25 1.32
CA ASN A 3 62.49 10.48 1.50
C ASN A 3 61.51 10.78 0.35
N LYS A 4 61.80 10.32 -0.87
CA LYS A 4 60.91 10.52 -2.03
C LYS A 4 59.70 9.58 -1.99
N ILE A 5 59.88 8.37 -1.41
CA ILE A 5 58.78 7.41 -1.22
C ILE A 5 57.83 7.92 -0.15
N TYR A 6 58.33 8.44 0.98
CA TYR A 6 57.49 9.00 2.04
C TYR A 6 56.69 10.24 1.59
N SER A 7 57.28 11.07 0.73
CA SER A 7 56.56 12.22 0.15
C SER A 7 55.42 11.79 -0.75
N ASN A 8 55.62 10.78 -1.61
CA ASN A 8 54.61 10.29 -2.51
C ASN A 8 53.45 9.59 -1.76
N ILE A 9 53.73 8.88 -0.66
CA ILE A 9 52.74 8.25 0.20
C ILE A 9 51.86 9.31 0.88
N LYS A 10 52.45 10.40 1.40
CA LYS A 10 51.68 11.50 2.00
C LYS A 10 50.78 12.18 0.99
N ILE A 11 51.23 12.40 -0.23
CA ILE A 11 50.41 13.00 -1.31
C ILE A 11 49.27 12.08 -1.66
N LEU A 12 49.48 10.77 -1.71
CA LEU A 12 48.42 9.78 -1.98
C LEU A 12 47.35 9.77 -0.87
N PHE A 13 47.79 9.82 0.40
CA PHE A 13 46.83 9.87 1.53
C PHE A 13 46.00 11.16 1.53
N VAL A 14 46.58 12.30 1.21
CA VAL A 14 45.83 13.57 1.10
C VAL A 14 44.85 13.52 -0.07
N ALA A 15 45.26 12.99 -1.23
CA ALA A 15 44.39 12.86 -2.38
C ALA A 15 43.17 11.93 -2.09
N VAL A 16 43.40 10.79 -1.43
CA VAL A 16 42.31 9.86 -1.03
C VAL A 16 41.38 10.50 0.00
N ALA A 17 41.91 11.23 0.98
CA ALA A 17 41.09 11.94 1.97
C ALA A 17 40.22 13.03 1.33
N VAL A 18 40.76 13.77 0.34
CA VAL A 18 39.97 14.78 -0.41
C VAL A 18 38.88 14.13 -1.25
N ILE A 19 39.17 13.01 -1.90
CA ILE A 19 38.13 12.26 -2.67
C ILE A 19 37.04 11.75 -1.76
N ILE A 20 37.39 11.16 -0.61
CA ILE A 20 36.36 10.69 0.37
C ILE A 20 35.54 11.87 0.89
N ALA A 21 36.17 12.98 1.26
CA ALA A 21 35.47 14.17 1.72
C ALA A 21 34.55 14.75 0.63
N SER A 22 35.00 14.75 -0.64
CA SER A 22 34.18 15.20 -1.77
C SER A 22 32.97 14.28 -2.04
N ILE A 23 33.17 12.97 -1.96
CA ILE A 23 32.09 11.98 -2.11
C ILE A 23 31.10 12.11 -0.94
N THR A 24 31.59 12.26 0.29
CA THR A 24 30.75 12.47 1.46
C THR A 24 29.97 13.78 1.37
N TYR A 25 30.59 14.84 0.88
CA TYR A 25 29.96 16.14 0.64
C TYR A 25 28.88 16.04 -0.45
N ILE A 26 29.15 15.35 -1.57
CA ILE A 26 28.16 15.14 -2.64
C ILE A 26 26.99 14.30 -2.13
N ILE A 27 27.24 13.22 -1.38
CA ILE A 27 26.19 12.40 -0.80
C ILE A 27 25.36 13.21 0.21
N PHE A 28 26.00 14.02 1.06
CA PHE A 28 25.31 14.85 2.04
C PHE A 28 24.50 15.99 1.41
N PHE A 29 25.00 16.60 0.31
CA PHE A 29 24.29 17.68 -0.39
C PHE A 29 23.24 17.17 -1.37
N GLN A 30 23.37 15.98 -1.98
CA GLN A 30 22.32 15.38 -2.79
C GLN A 30 21.18 14.78 -1.96
N VAL A 31 21.42 14.46 -0.69
CA VAL A 31 20.38 14.01 0.25
C VAL A 31 19.62 15.20 0.89
N GLY A 32 20.11 16.44 0.69
CA GLY A 32 19.65 17.62 1.42
C GLY A 32 18.69 18.57 0.71
N GLU A 33 18.40 18.39 -0.57
CA GLU A 33 17.31 19.12 -1.21
C GLU A 33 16.05 18.22 -1.23
N ALA A 34 15.39 18.11 -0.07
CA ALA A 34 13.95 17.91 -0.09
C ALA A 34 13.39 19.14 -0.84
N GLU A 35 12.99 18.92 -2.10
CA GLU A 35 12.16 19.90 -2.81
C GLU A 35 11.04 20.27 -1.84
N SER A 36 11.01 21.54 -1.43
CA SER A 36 9.89 22.07 -0.68
C SER A 36 8.70 21.97 -1.61
N PHE A 37 7.80 21.03 -1.30
CA PHE A 37 6.53 20.96 -2.03
C PHE A 37 5.93 22.36 -2.04
N ASP A 38 5.64 22.82 -3.23
CA ASP A 38 4.92 24.06 -3.43
C ASP A 38 3.57 23.88 -2.72
N ASN A 39 3.44 24.50 -1.55
CA ASN A 39 2.20 24.44 -0.79
C ASN A 39 1.24 25.42 -1.46
N ASP A 40 0.75 25.01 -2.64
CA ASP A 40 -0.22 25.76 -3.44
C ASP A 40 -1.60 25.86 -2.76
N GLY A 41 -1.73 25.28 -1.56
CA GLY A 41 -2.97 25.25 -0.78
C GLY A 41 -3.98 24.23 -1.31
N ILE A 42 -3.63 23.45 -2.33
CA ILE A 42 -4.49 22.44 -2.92
C ILE A 42 -4.40 21.15 -2.10
N LEU A 43 -5.54 20.66 -1.64
CA LEU A 43 -5.63 19.33 -1.02
C LEU A 43 -5.68 18.28 -2.11
N ARG A 44 -4.73 17.34 -2.12
CA ARG A 44 -4.66 16.26 -3.10
C ARG A 44 -4.95 14.91 -2.46
N ALA A 45 -5.69 14.10 -3.18
CA ALA A 45 -5.94 12.70 -2.84
C ALA A 45 -5.60 11.79 -4.03
N VAL A 46 -5.35 10.51 -3.76
CA VAL A 46 -5.08 9.53 -4.79
C VAL A 46 -5.81 8.23 -4.54
N ILE A 47 -6.30 7.63 -5.63
CA ILE A 47 -6.80 6.25 -5.67
C ILE A 47 -5.76 5.43 -6.43
N ILE A 48 -5.16 4.46 -5.75
CA ILE A 48 -4.16 3.55 -6.29
C ILE A 48 -4.83 2.17 -6.40
N ASP A 49 -5.22 1.78 -7.61
CA ASP A 49 -5.93 0.53 -7.87
C ASP A 49 -5.04 -0.49 -8.60
N GLN A 50 -4.34 -1.29 -7.82
CA GLN A 50 -3.52 -2.39 -8.36
C GLN A 50 -4.40 -3.52 -8.94
N LEU A 51 -5.64 -3.67 -8.47
CA LEU A 51 -6.55 -4.74 -8.90
C LEU A 51 -7.26 -4.46 -10.23
N TYR A 52 -7.12 -3.27 -10.80
CA TYR A 52 -7.98 -2.83 -11.90
C TYR A 52 -7.94 -3.73 -13.14
N GLU A 53 -6.78 -4.29 -13.52
CA GLU A 53 -6.71 -5.21 -14.67
C GLU A 53 -7.37 -6.57 -14.39
N ASP A 54 -7.24 -7.08 -13.16
CA ASP A 54 -7.78 -8.39 -12.79
C ASP A 54 -9.25 -8.32 -12.36
N ILE A 55 -9.62 -7.24 -11.67
CA ILE A 55 -10.94 -7.04 -11.06
C ILE A 55 -11.37 -5.58 -11.30
N PRO A 56 -11.70 -5.20 -12.54
CA PRO A 56 -12.08 -3.82 -12.85
C PRO A 56 -13.37 -3.43 -12.13
N ASN A 57 -13.40 -2.20 -11.57
CA ASN A 57 -14.57 -1.65 -10.91
C ASN A 57 -14.65 -0.13 -11.10
N ASP A 58 -15.19 0.29 -12.25
CA ASP A 58 -15.33 1.71 -12.58
C ASP A 58 -16.28 2.42 -11.61
N SER A 59 -17.33 1.75 -11.12
CA SER A 59 -18.24 2.35 -10.16
C SER A 59 -17.58 2.63 -8.82
N PHE A 60 -16.61 1.83 -8.40
CA PHE A 60 -15.78 2.12 -7.22
C PHE A 60 -14.94 3.39 -7.44
N HIS A 61 -14.30 3.54 -8.60
CA HIS A 61 -13.53 4.73 -8.93
C HIS A 61 -14.41 5.98 -8.90
N ASP A 62 -15.57 5.93 -9.58
CA ASP A 62 -16.48 7.07 -9.68
C ASP A 62 -17.00 7.50 -8.30
N GLU A 63 -17.39 6.56 -7.46
CA GLU A 63 -17.95 6.86 -6.15
C GLU A 63 -16.87 7.32 -5.16
N ALA A 64 -15.71 6.66 -5.11
CA ALA A 64 -14.59 7.05 -4.28
C ALA A 64 -14.07 8.45 -4.65
N LYS A 65 -13.87 8.70 -5.94
CA LYS A 65 -13.50 10.02 -6.46
C LYS A 65 -14.51 11.08 -6.05
N LYS A 66 -15.80 10.82 -6.23
CA LYS A 66 -16.86 11.75 -5.85
C LYS A 66 -16.82 12.11 -4.37
N TYR A 67 -16.60 11.15 -3.45
CA TYR A 67 -16.49 11.46 -2.02
C TYR A 67 -15.28 12.33 -1.72
N LEU A 68 -14.13 12.01 -2.29
CA LEU A 68 -12.90 12.79 -2.11
C LEU A 68 -13.05 14.21 -2.68
N GLU A 69 -13.58 14.38 -3.91
CA GLU A 69 -13.83 15.69 -4.51
C GLU A 69 -14.85 16.50 -3.72
N THR A 70 -15.92 15.86 -3.19
CA THR A 70 -16.91 16.53 -2.33
C THR A 70 -16.26 17.02 -1.03
N ALA A 71 -15.26 16.34 -0.52
CA ALA A 71 -14.48 16.76 0.64
C ALA A 71 -13.41 17.82 0.31
N GLY A 72 -13.29 18.25 -0.96
CA GLY A 72 -12.41 19.34 -1.38
C GLY A 72 -11.04 18.90 -1.90
N TYR A 73 -10.83 17.62 -2.20
CA TYR A 73 -9.58 17.14 -2.76
C TYR A 73 -9.58 17.18 -4.29
N GLU A 74 -8.43 17.50 -4.89
CA GLU A 74 -8.12 17.09 -6.27
C GLU A 74 -7.71 15.62 -6.27
N VAL A 75 -8.26 14.81 -7.19
CA VAL A 75 -8.13 13.35 -7.13
C VAL A 75 -7.43 12.81 -8.37
N ASP A 76 -6.28 12.16 -8.15
CA ASP A 76 -5.59 11.35 -9.14
C ASP A 76 -5.99 9.87 -9.01
N ILE A 77 -5.95 9.14 -10.12
CA ILE A 77 -6.20 7.68 -10.16
C ILE A 77 -5.04 7.04 -10.91
N PHE A 78 -4.39 6.06 -10.26
CA PHE A 78 -3.38 5.20 -10.87
C PHE A 78 -3.87 3.76 -10.85
N THR A 79 -3.80 3.11 -12.00
CA THR A 79 -4.24 1.73 -12.15
C THR A 79 -3.05 0.79 -12.38
N THR A 80 -3.25 -0.48 -12.29
CA THR A 80 -2.28 -1.59 -12.32
C THR A 80 -0.92 -1.24 -12.91
N LYS A 81 -0.85 -0.78 -14.18
CA LYS A 81 0.42 -0.50 -14.89
C LYS A 81 1.26 0.61 -14.28
N ASP A 82 0.59 1.55 -13.62
CA ASP A 82 1.24 2.73 -13.02
C ASP A 82 1.76 2.40 -11.61
N VAL A 83 1.21 1.34 -10.98
CA VAL A 83 1.47 0.97 -9.58
C VAL A 83 2.72 0.10 -9.50
N THR A 84 3.88 0.69 -9.75
CA THR A 84 5.19 0.00 -9.74
C THR A 84 5.89 0.13 -8.39
N VAL A 85 6.99 -0.61 -8.21
CA VAL A 85 7.88 -0.45 -7.05
C VAL A 85 8.41 1.00 -6.98
N ASP A 86 8.82 1.56 -8.12
CA ASP A 86 9.34 2.93 -8.16
C ASP A 86 8.27 4.00 -7.97
N PHE A 87 7.02 3.72 -8.32
CA PHE A 87 5.89 4.56 -7.96
C PHE A 87 5.78 4.68 -6.43
N TYR A 88 5.79 3.55 -5.72
CA TYR A 88 5.71 3.57 -4.25
C TYR A 88 6.91 4.27 -3.61
N LYS A 89 8.13 4.13 -4.15
CA LYS A 89 9.31 4.87 -3.66
C LYS A 89 9.13 6.39 -3.72
N LYS A 90 8.40 6.90 -4.71
CA LYS A 90 8.15 8.33 -4.94
C LYS A 90 6.88 8.85 -4.27
N LEU A 91 6.01 7.99 -3.78
CA LEU A 91 4.69 8.34 -3.28
C LEU A 91 4.68 9.47 -2.23
N PRO A 92 5.62 9.54 -1.26
CA PRO A 92 5.67 10.66 -0.32
C PRO A 92 5.93 12.02 -0.98
N GLN A 93 6.59 12.04 -2.14
CA GLN A 93 6.89 13.27 -2.87
C GLN A 93 5.69 13.83 -3.65
N MET A 94 4.60 13.07 -3.79
CA MET A 94 3.41 13.49 -4.53
C MET A 94 2.45 14.33 -3.69
N ASN A 95 2.75 14.54 -2.41
CA ASN A 95 2.03 15.42 -1.47
C ASN A 95 0.52 15.12 -1.33
N TYR A 96 0.13 13.86 -1.40
CA TYR A 96 -1.26 13.46 -1.14
C TYR A 96 -1.57 13.50 0.36
N LYS A 97 -2.70 14.11 0.72
CA LYS A 97 -3.24 14.11 2.08
C LYS A 97 -4.14 12.91 2.36
N TYR A 98 -4.67 12.30 1.31
CA TYR A 98 -5.54 11.14 1.40
C TYR A 98 -5.13 10.11 0.33
N ILE A 99 -4.79 8.90 0.76
CA ILE A 99 -4.32 7.85 -0.13
C ILE A 99 -5.21 6.61 0.08
N VAL A 100 -5.94 6.24 -0.97
CA VAL A 100 -6.75 5.03 -1.03
C VAL A 100 -6.01 4.01 -1.88
N ILE A 101 -5.66 2.87 -1.30
CA ILE A 101 -5.00 1.77 -2.01
C ILE A 101 -5.97 0.59 -2.09
N ARG A 102 -6.27 0.14 -3.29
CA ARG A 102 -7.03 -1.08 -3.59
C ARG A 102 -6.07 -2.08 -4.22
N THR A 103 -5.70 -3.14 -3.46
CA THR A 103 -4.60 -4.03 -3.83
C THR A 103 -4.79 -5.44 -3.27
N HIS A 104 -4.09 -6.42 -3.85
CA HIS A 104 -3.83 -7.66 -3.12
C HIS A 104 -2.88 -7.37 -1.95
N GLY A 105 -3.14 -8.03 -0.83
CA GLY A 105 -2.26 -8.02 0.33
C GLY A 105 -2.13 -9.43 0.91
N THR A 106 -1.00 -9.71 1.53
CA THR A 106 -0.77 -10.99 2.20
C THR A 106 0.23 -10.85 3.34
N ASP A 107 0.19 -11.82 4.26
CA ASP A 107 1.22 -11.99 5.28
C ASP A 107 2.40 -12.78 4.69
N ASP A 108 3.60 -12.22 4.80
CA ASP A 108 4.84 -12.95 4.56
C ASP A 108 5.23 -13.72 5.83
N LYS A 109 4.99 -15.02 5.80
CA LYS A 109 5.27 -15.89 6.96
C LYS A 109 6.76 -16.00 7.32
N ALA A 110 7.65 -15.75 6.36
CA ALA A 110 9.09 -15.85 6.60
C ALA A 110 9.59 -14.72 7.51
N ASP A 111 9.10 -13.50 7.28
CA ASP A 111 9.51 -12.30 8.03
C ASP A 111 8.44 -11.84 9.04
N ASN A 112 7.27 -12.48 9.06
CA ASN A 112 6.08 -12.06 9.82
C ASN A 112 5.67 -10.62 9.49
N ASP A 113 5.82 -10.23 8.23
CA ASP A 113 5.48 -8.92 7.70
C ASP A 113 4.21 -9.00 6.84
N VAL A 114 3.60 -7.84 6.61
CA VAL A 114 2.56 -7.66 5.59
C VAL A 114 3.23 -7.12 4.33
N VAL A 115 2.77 -7.59 3.16
CA VAL A 115 3.21 -7.05 1.87
C VAL A 115 2.01 -6.62 1.03
N LEU A 116 2.17 -5.51 0.30
CA LEU A 116 1.18 -5.00 -0.65
C LEU A 116 1.70 -5.23 -2.07
N PHE A 117 0.84 -5.74 -2.94
CA PHE A 117 1.20 -6.02 -4.31
C PHE A 117 1.36 -4.74 -5.13
N THR A 118 2.25 -4.79 -6.09
CA THR A 118 2.34 -3.82 -7.19
C THR A 118 1.68 -4.39 -8.43
N GLY A 119 1.45 -3.56 -9.45
CA GLY A 119 1.04 -4.03 -10.79
C GLY A 119 2.22 -4.47 -11.65
N GLU A 120 3.44 -4.45 -11.12
CA GLU A 120 4.65 -4.79 -11.85
C GLU A 120 4.94 -6.30 -11.76
N LYS A 121 5.03 -6.95 -12.93
CA LYS A 121 5.34 -8.38 -12.99
C LYS A 121 6.72 -8.67 -12.43
N TYR A 122 6.81 -9.76 -11.66
CA TYR A 122 8.06 -10.20 -11.06
C TYR A 122 9.11 -10.59 -12.10
N SER A 123 10.35 -10.22 -11.83
CA SER A 123 11.55 -10.64 -12.54
C SER A 123 12.71 -10.80 -11.56
N GLU A 124 13.46 -11.88 -11.67
CA GLU A 124 14.65 -12.11 -10.83
C GLU A 124 15.75 -11.09 -11.10
N ASP A 125 15.77 -10.49 -12.30
CA ASP A 125 16.80 -9.54 -12.74
C ASP A 125 16.52 -8.09 -12.31
N ASN A 126 15.29 -7.79 -11.85
CA ASN A 126 14.90 -6.45 -11.42
C ASN A 126 14.93 -6.33 -9.89
N TYR A 127 15.30 -5.16 -9.38
CA TYR A 127 15.32 -4.88 -7.93
C TYR A 127 16.12 -5.90 -7.11
N ILE A 128 17.24 -6.42 -7.66
CA ILE A 128 18.08 -7.47 -7.01
C ILE A 128 18.48 -7.06 -5.60
N SER A 129 18.91 -5.83 -5.42
CA SER A 129 19.30 -5.29 -4.10
C SER A 129 18.13 -5.28 -3.13
N GLU A 130 17.00 -4.75 -3.56
CA GLU A 130 15.77 -4.65 -2.77
C GLU A 130 15.19 -6.01 -2.40
N GLN A 131 15.31 -6.99 -3.30
CA GLN A 131 14.93 -8.38 -3.02
C GLN A 131 15.84 -8.99 -1.95
N LEU A 132 17.17 -8.83 -2.06
CA LEU A 132 18.13 -9.35 -1.09
C LEU A 132 17.93 -8.77 0.31
N PHE A 133 17.55 -7.49 0.42
CA PHE A 133 17.27 -6.85 1.70
C PHE A 133 15.82 -7.04 2.17
N GLY A 134 14.99 -7.76 1.40
CA GLY A 134 13.59 -8.04 1.74
C GLY A 134 12.69 -6.81 1.69
N GLN A 135 13.09 -5.76 0.97
CA GLN A 135 12.30 -4.53 0.76
C GLN A 135 11.24 -4.74 -0.30
N VAL A 136 11.56 -5.56 -1.31
CA VAL A 136 10.67 -6.00 -2.37
C VAL A 136 10.62 -7.53 -2.35
N LYS A 137 9.44 -8.09 -2.49
CA LYS A 137 9.17 -9.53 -2.42
C LYS A 137 8.52 -10.01 -3.72
N LYS A 138 8.72 -11.28 -4.03
CA LYS A 138 7.90 -12.01 -5.00
C LYS A 138 6.59 -12.42 -4.34
N ALA A 139 5.47 -12.15 -4.99
CA ALA A 139 4.15 -12.51 -4.49
C ALA A 139 3.26 -13.03 -5.62
N THR A 140 2.44 -14.02 -5.30
CA THR A 140 1.48 -14.62 -6.21
C THR A 140 0.09 -14.34 -5.69
N PRO A 141 -0.78 -13.61 -6.42
CA PRO A 141 -2.15 -13.40 -5.99
C PRO A 141 -2.90 -14.72 -5.95
N LEU A 142 -3.67 -14.93 -4.92
CA LEU A 142 -4.67 -15.99 -4.87
C LEU A 142 -5.96 -15.41 -5.44
N LEU A 143 -6.37 -15.90 -6.61
CA LEU A 143 -7.67 -15.59 -7.18
C LEU A 143 -8.69 -16.48 -6.48
N GLU A 144 -9.60 -15.87 -5.74
CA GLU A 144 -10.70 -16.59 -5.14
C GLU A 144 -11.81 -16.76 -6.14
N ILE A 145 -12.00 -17.96 -6.62
CA ILE A 145 -13.20 -18.34 -7.35
C ILE A 145 -14.16 -18.94 -6.34
N ALA A 146 -15.23 -18.23 -6.05
CA ALA A 146 -16.32 -18.78 -5.27
C ALA A 146 -17.09 -19.79 -6.12
N TYR A 147 -16.93 -21.09 -5.84
CA TYR A 147 -17.73 -22.14 -6.45
C TYR A 147 -18.91 -22.52 -5.56
N SER A 148 -20.10 -22.55 -6.14
CA SER A 148 -21.20 -23.33 -5.57
C SER A 148 -20.97 -24.81 -5.90
N PRO A 149 -21.06 -25.73 -4.93
CA PRO A 149 -20.90 -27.17 -5.19
C PRO A 149 -21.90 -27.73 -6.21
N SER A 150 -23.04 -27.07 -6.40
CA SER A 150 -24.06 -27.45 -7.37
C SER A 150 -23.94 -26.72 -8.71
N GLY A 151 -23.04 -25.74 -8.83
CA GLY A 151 -22.97 -24.86 -10.00
C GLY A 151 -24.22 -24.01 -10.20
N SER A 152 -25.14 -23.96 -9.25
CA SER A 152 -26.41 -23.26 -9.34
C SER A 152 -26.33 -21.90 -8.67
N LEU A 153 -26.80 -20.87 -9.37
CA LEU A 153 -26.98 -19.51 -8.82
C LEU A 153 -27.99 -19.48 -7.65
N SER A 154 -28.79 -20.55 -7.45
CA SER A 154 -29.74 -20.66 -6.35
C SER A 154 -29.10 -20.83 -4.98
N ASP A 155 -27.81 -21.17 -4.93
CA ASP A 155 -27.08 -21.34 -3.67
C ASP A 155 -26.51 -20.02 -3.12
N TRP A 156 -26.72 -18.94 -3.85
CA TRP A 156 -26.33 -17.60 -3.45
C TRP A 156 -27.45 -16.88 -2.73
N VAL A 157 -27.20 -16.43 -1.52
CA VAL A 157 -28.11 -15.54 -0.80
C VAL A 157 -27.76 -14.11 -1.11
N ILE A 158 -28.68 -13.39 -1.75
CA ILE A 158 -28.58 -11.94 -1.92
C ILE A 158 -29.09 -11.29 -0.64
N VAL A 159 -28.22 -10.58 0.07
CA VAL A 159 -28.57 -9.77 1.23
C VAL A 159 -28.17 -8.33 0.92
N ASN A 160 -29.15 -7.44 0.77
CA ASN A 160 -28.97 -6.03 0.44
C ASN A 160 -28.07 -5.79 -0.80
N ASP A 161 -28.44 -6.42 -1.93
CA ASP A 161 -27.70 -6.39 -3.21
C ASP A 161 -26.29 -6.97 -3.17
N THR A 162 -25.93 -7.70 -2.13
CA THR A 162 -24.61 -8.31 -1.97
C THR A 162 -24.74 -9.83 -2.03
N TYR A 163 -23.99 -10.48 -2.92
CA TYR A 163 -23.88 -11.94 -2.95
C TYR A 163 -23.08 -12.41 -1.74
N ARG A 164 -23.69 -13.24 -0.88
CA ARG A 164 -23.03 -13.87 0.24
C ARG A 164 -23.03 -15.38 0.08
N TYR A 165 -21.95 -15.96 0.52
CA TYR A 165 -21.63 -17.37 0.49
C TYR A 165 -22.52 -18.21 1.43
N GLN A 166 -22.99 -19.38 1.00
CA GLN A 166 -23.65 -20.33 1.90
C GLN A 166 -22.69 -21.34 2.51
N LYS A 167 -23.09 -21.87 3.68
CA LYS A 167 -22.32 -22.66 4.64
C LYS A 167 -21.68 -23.97 4.14
N ASN A 168 -21.90 -24.38 2.90
CA ASN A 168 -21.48 -25.67 2.35
C ASN A 168 -20.66 -25.58 1.06
N SER A 169 -20.23 -24.39 0.66
CA SER A 169 -19.45 -24.24 -0.55
C SER A 169 -17.96 -24.41 -0.28
N VAL A 170 -17.27 -25.11 -1.16
CA VAL A 170 -15.81 -25.28 -1.12
C VAL A 170 -15.22 -24.18 -2.00
N ALA A 171 -14.47 -23.25 -1.41
CA ALA A 171 -13.65 -22.33 -2.18
C ALA A 171 -12.48 -23.10 -2.77
N THR A 172 -12.35 -23.14 -4.08
CA THR A 172 -11.09 -23.49 -4.74
C THR A 172 -10.28 -22.22 -4.91
N GLN A 173 -9.08 -22.23 -4.35
CA GLN A 173 -8.13 -21.16 -4.59
C GLN A 173 -7.38 -21.48 -5.89
N GLU A 174 -7.52 -20.63 -6.89
CA GLU A 174 -6.66 -20.65 -8.05
C GLU A 174 -5.57 -19.58 -7.89
N THR A 175 -4.32 -19.97 -8.15
CA THR A 175 -3.21 -19.01 -8.22
C THR A 175 -3.28 -18.28 -9.57
N ALA A 176 -3.03 -16.99 -9.56
CA ALA A 176 -2.90 -16.23 -10.80
C ALA A 176 -1.76 -16.79 -11.67
N GLU A 177 -1.89 -16.67 -12.99
CA GLU A 177 -0.85 -17.09 -13.93
C GLU A 177 0.47 -16.31 -13.78
N HIS A 178 0.43 -15.18 -13.10
CA HIS A 178 1.56 -14.26 -12.99
C HIS A 178 1.96 -13.98 -11.54
N GLU A 179 3.27 -13.89 -11.35
CA GLU A 179 3.87 -13.39 -10.13
C GLU A 179 4.12 -11.88 -10.25
N TYR A 180 4.00 -11.16 -9.16
CA TYR A 180 4.20 -9.72 -9.09
C TYR A 180 5.24 -9.36 -8.04
N PHE A 181 5.80 -8.16 -8.16
CA PHE A 181 6.50 -7.56 -7.04
C PHE A 181 5.50 -7.10 -5.99
N ALA A 182 5.90 -7.24 -4.73
CA ALA A 182 5.17 -6.70 -3.60
C ALA A 182 6.13 -5.90 -2.70
N ILE A 183 5.63 -4.78 -2.17
CA ILE A 183 6.40 -3.92 -1.26
C ILE A 183 6.20 -4.35 0.18
N SER A 184 7.26 -4.30 0.97
CA SER A 184 7.26 -4.62 2.39
C SER A 184 7.34 -3.36 3.26
N PRO A 185 7.13 -3.47 4.59
CA PRO A 185 7.40 -2.39 5.55
C PRO A 185 8.84 -1.86 5.47
N LYS A 186 9.80 -2.72 5.11
CA LYS A 186 11.21 -2.32 4.92
C LYS A 186 11.38 -1.35 3.75
N LEU A 187 10.65 -1.56 2.62
CA LEU A 187 10.66 -0.59 1.53
C LEU A 187 10.13 0.76 1.99
N VAL A 188 9.00 0.78 2.69
CA VAL A 188 8.43 2.01 3.23
C VAL A 188 9.44 2.73 4.11
N LYS A 189 10.11 2.01 5.00
CA LYS A 189 11.08 2.56 5.94
C LYS A 189 12.36 3.07 5.26
N ASP A 190 12.92 2.31 4.34
CA ASP A 190 14.30 2.51 3.87
C ASP A 190 14.37 3.23 2.52
N LEU A 191 13.38 3.06 1.64
CA LEU A 191 13.49 3.45 0.24
C LEU A 191 12.46 4.48 -0.25
N MET A 192 11.36 4.74 0.48
CA MET A 192 10.46 5.81 0.09
C MET A 192 11.16 7.17 0.24
N ASN A 193 11.07 7.99 -0.79
CA ASN A 193 11.72 9.31 -0.84
C ASN A 193 10.87 10.38 -0.15
N GLY A 194 11.40 11.02 0.89
CA GLY A 194 10.67 12.05 1.63
C GLY A 194 9.80 11.51 2.76
N LYS A 195 8.88 12.31 3.21
CA LYS A 195 7.92 12.01 4.28
C LYS A 195 6.50 12.36 3.83
N PHE A 196 5.53 11.66 4.38
CA PHE A 196 4.13 12.06 4.29
C PHE A 196 3.89 13.25 5.23
N ASP A 197 2.97 14.11 4.84
CA ASP A 197 2.59 15.28 5.62
C ASP A 197 1.15 15.11 6.12
N ASP A 198 1.01 14.50 7.29
CA ASP A 198 -0.27 14.28 7.95
C ASP A 198 -1.29 13.52 7.09
N THR A 199 -0.81 12.47 6.40
CA THR A 199 -1.56 11.75 5.38
C THR A 199 -2.39 10.61 5.98
N THR A 200 -3.65 10.50 5.56
CA THR A 200 -4.51 9.35 5.85
C THR A 200 -4.37 8.28 4.77
N PHE A 201 -4.11 7.04 5.19
CA PHE A 201 -4.07 5.86 4.33
C PHE A 201 -5.28 4.97 4.55
N VAL A 202 -5.94 4.56 3.47
CA VAL A 202 -6.98 3.52 3.44
C VAL A 202 -6.46 2.36 2.61
N LEU A 203 -6.07 1.28 3.29
CA LEU A 203 -5.45 0.10 2.69
C LEU A 203 -6.51 -0.99 2.45
N GLY A 204 -7.08 -0.99 1.26
CA GLY A 204 -8.03 -1.99 0.82
C GLY A 204 -7.33 -3.20 0.23
N GLY A 205 -7.43 -4.34 0.91
CA GLY A 205 -6.85 -5.62 0.49
C GLY A 205 -6.79 -6.61 1.64
N CYS A 206 -6.62 -7.89 1.31
CA CYS A 206 -6.49 -8.94 2.32
C CYS A 206 -5.31 -8.67 3.25
N LYS A 207 -5.54 -8.77 4.57
CA LYS A 207 -4.48 -8.78 5.59
C LYS A 207 -3.57 -7.55 5.61
N THR A 208 -3.99 -6.43 5.03
CA THR A 208 -3.16 -5.21 4.94
C THR A 208 -2.72 -4.68 6.31
N LEU A 209 -3.45 -5.00 7.37
CA LEU A 209 -3.13 -4.72 8.76
C LEU A 209 -3.19 -5.97 9.66
N ALA A 210 -2.87 -7.17 9.13
CA ALA A 210 -2.81 -8.41 9.92
C ALA A 210 -1.77 -8.34 11.05
N ASN A 211 -0.80 -7.45 10.91
CA ASN A 211 0.10 -7.02 11.96
C ASN A 211 0.42 -5.52 11.82
N PRO A 212 0.96 -4.85 12.83
CA PRO A 212 1.16 -3.40 12.82
C PRO A 212 2.36 -2.93 11.97
N SER A 213 3.19 -3.81 11.40
CA SER A 213 4.48 -3.45 10.81
C SER A 213 4.36 -2.45 9.65
N PHE A 214 3.39 -2.67 8.76
CA PHE A 214 3.18 -1.78 7.62
C PHE A 214 2.64 -0.42 8.06
N ALA A 215 1.61 -0.40 8.92
CA ALA A 215 1.07 0.83 9.49
C ALA A 215 2.13 1.62 10.26
N ALA A 216 2.92 0.94 11.12
CA ALA A 216 3.99 1.58 11.87
C ALA A 216 5.05 2.22 10.95
N SER A 217 5.38 1.57 9.83
CA SER A 217 6.34 2.12 8.86
C SER A 217 5.80 3.38 8.17
N LEU A 218 4.52 3.41 7.80
CA LEU A 218 3.86 4.60 7.23
C LEU A 218 3.76 5.74 8.25
N ILE A 219 3.35 5.45 9.48
CA ILE A 219 3.24 6.43 10.58
C ILE A 219 4.60 7.04 10.90
N ASN A 220 5.65 6.22 11.02
CA ASN A 220 7.01 6.70 11.23
C ASN A 220 7.52 7.59 10.08
N ARG A 221 6.94 7.43 8.90
CA ARG A 221 7.23 8.26 7.72
C ARG A 221 6.30 9.49 7.59
N GLY A 222 5.40 9.72 8.55
CA GLY A 222 4.59 10.93 8.63
C GLY A 222 3.10 10.77 8.33
N ALA A 223 2.62 9.55 8.08
CA ALA A 223 1.18 9.31 8.05
C ALA A 223 0.54 9.63 9.40
N SER A 224 -0.67 10.19 9.40
CA SER A 224 -1.46 10.43 10.61
C SER A 224 -2.27 9.20 11.00
N THR A 225 -2.90 8.58 10.01
CA THR A 225 -3.82 7.47 10.20
C THR A 225 -3.63 6.42 9.10
N VAL A 226 -3.68 5.16 9.47
CA VAL A 226 -3.65 4.02 8.56
C VAL A 226 -4.81 3.09 8.89
N VAL A 227 -5.70 2.86 7.93
CA VAL A 227 -6.90 2.01 8.06
C VAL A 227 -6.77 0.83 7.11
N GLY A 228 -7.26 -0.35 7.46
CA GLY A 228 -7.21 -1.53 6.61
C GLY A 228 -7.75 -2.79 7.28
N TRP A 229 -7.51 -3.95 6.68
CA TRP A 229 -8.06 -5.23 7.11
C TRP A 229 -7.07 -6.07 7.92
N ASP A 230 -7.54 -6.60 9.05
CA ASP A 230 -6.76 -7.51 9.90
C ASP A 230 -6.68 -8.95 9.35
N ASN A 231 -7.57 -9.31 8.40
CA ASN A 231 -7.65 -10.65 7.83
C ASN A 231 -8.06 -10.63 6.35
N THR A 232 -8.26 -11.81 5.76
CA THR A 232 -8.71 -11.98 4.38
C THR A 232 -10.14 -11.47 4.21
N VAL A 233 -10.37 -10.73 3.13
CA VAL A 233 -11.66 -10.11 2.80
C VAL A 233 -12.01 -10.36 1.33
N ALA A 234 -13.28 -10.53 1.02
CA ALA A 234 -13.75 -10.58 -0.36
C ALA A 234 -13.70 -9.20 -1.02
N ASN A 235 -13.38 -9.15 -2.33
CA ASN A 235 -13.22 -7.88 -3.04
C ASN A 235 -14.45 -6.97 -2.95
N ILE A 236 -15.66 -7.53 -3.01
CA ILE A 236 -16.90 -6.78 -2.90
C ILE A 236 -17.07 -6.13 -1.51
N ASP A 237 -16.71 -6.85 -0.44
CA ASP A 237 -16.74 -6.32 0.93
C ASP A 237 -15.64 -5.29 1.15
N ASN A 238 -14.46 -5.50 0.54
CA ASN A 238 -13.35 -4.56 0.53
C ASN A 238 -13.75 -3.22 -0.10
N ASP A 239 -14.25 -3.26 -1.33
CA ASP A 239 -14.65 -2.05 -2.07
C ASP A 239 -15.76 -1.30 -1.32
N ARG A 240 -16.76 -2.03 -0.80
CA ARG A 240 -17.84 -1.45 -0.01
C ARG A 240 -17.33 -0.80 1.29
N ALA A 241 -16.41 -1.44 2.01
CA ALA A 241 -15.86 -0.87 3.23
C ALA A 241 -15.10 0.42 2.97
N ILE A 242 -14.28 0.47 1.90
CA ILE A 242 -13.57 1.69 1.50
C ILE A 242 -14.57 2.81 1.20
N LEU A 243 -15.60 2.55 0.38
CA LEU A 243 -16.61 3.56 0.03
C LEU A 243 -17.37 4.06 1.27
N LEU A 244 -17.75 3.15 2.18
CA LEU A 244 -18.38 3.53 3.44
C LEU A 244 -17.44 4.32 4.35
N PHE A 245 -16.16 3.97 4.38
CA PHE A 245 -15.16 4.73 5.13
C PHE A 245 -15.06 6.16 4.61
N LEU A 246 -14.91 6.34 3.30
CA LEU A 246 -14.86 7.67 2.69
C LEU A 246 -16.14 8.46 2.98
N LYS A 247 -17.30 7.83 2.83
CA LYS A 247 -18.60 8.46 3.12
C LYS A 247 -18.69 8.92 4.58
N TYR A 248 -18.48 8.00 5.52
CA TYR A 248 -18.69 8.30 6.94
C TYR A 248 -17.64 9.25 7.50
N ASN A 249 -16.37 9.06 7.12
CA ASN A 249 -15.28 9.90 7.61
C ASN A 249 -15.25 11.29 6.96
N LEU A 250 -15.39 11.38 5.63
CA LEU A 250 -15.24 12.64 4.91
C LEU A 250 -16.55 13.42 4.76
N ILE A 251 -17.66 12.75 4.48
CA ILE A 251 -18.93 13.43 4.16
C ILE A 251 -19.77 13.61 5.42
N GLU A 252 -19.97 12.53 6.18
CA GLU A 252 -20.75 12.56 7.41
C GLU A 252 -19.92 13.09 8.61
N GLN A 253 -18.60 13.21 8.44
CA GLN A 253 -17.64 13.73 9.43
C GLN A 253 -17.72 12.99 10.78
N TYR A 254 -17.95 11.68 10.74
CA TYR A 254 -17.90 10.86 11.93
C TYR A 254 -16.44 10.70 12.40
N ASP A 255 -16.25 10.63 13.73
CA ASP A 255 -14.97 10.23 14.28
C ASP A 255 -14.61 8.78 13.87
N MET A 256 -13.37 8.38 14.08
CA MET A 256 -12.85 7.09 13.66
C MET A 256 -13.62 5.93 14.28
N VAL A 257 -13.94 6.00 15.56
CA VAL A 257 -14.63 4.94 16.30
C VAL A 257 -16.02 4.71 15.71
N LYS A 258 -16.79 5.77 15.51
CA LYS A 258 -18.11 5.70 14.92
C LYS A 258 -18.06 5.25 13.45
N THR A 259 -17.08 5.71 12.69
CA THR A 259 -16.87 5.32 11.30
C THR A 259 -16.68 3.80 11.19
N LEU A 260 -15.77 3.22 11.99
CA LEU A 260 -15.52 1.79 11.98
C LEU A 260 -16.71 0.97 12.48
N ASP A 261 -17.40 1.44 13.51
CA ASP A 261 -18.64 0.82 14.02
C ASP A 261 -19.71 0.71 12.92
N MET A 262 -19.88 1.79 12.14
CA MET A 262 -20.82 1.82 11.00
C MET A 262 -20.40 0.88 9.88
N ILE A 263 -19.08 0.74 9.61
CA ILE A 263 -18.56 -0.21 8.63
C ILE A 263 -18.83 -1.64 9.10
N HIS A 264 -18.47 -1.99 10.33
CA HIS A 264 -18.70 -3.33 10.88
C HIS A 264 -20.17 -3.73 10.87
N THR A 265 -21.07 -2.77 11.11
CA THR A 265 -22.51 -3.01 11.06
C THR A 265 -23.01 -3.28 9.63
N ASN A 266 -22.45 -2.58 8.63
CA ASN A 266 -22.97 -2.60 7.26
C ASN A 266 -22.26 -3.60 6.34
N VAL A 267 -20.97 -3.89 6.57
CA VAL A 267 -20.17 -4.82 5.74
C VAL A 267 -20.16 -6.20 6.36
N ASN A 268 -19.82 -6.33 7.66
CA ASN A 268 -19.74 -7.57 8.41
C ASN A 268 -19.20 -8.76 7.57
N PRO A 269 -17.96 -8.69 7.05
CA PRO A 269 -17.44 -9.69 6.14
C PRO A 269 -17.21 -11.00 6.89
N ILE A 270 -18.01 -12.01 6.57
CA ILE A 270 -17.83 -13.38 7.06
C ILE A 270 -17.08 -14.13 5.96
N TYR A 271 -15.77 -13.98 5.90
CA TYR A 271 -14.97 -14.84 5.07
C TYR A 271 -14.60 -16.11 5.84
N MET A 272 -15.03 -17.24 5.33
CA MET A 272 -14.72 -18.52 5.97
C MET A 272 -13.23 -18.85 5.85
N PRO A 273 -12.59 -19.31 6.90
CA PRO A 273 -13.10 -19.60 8.25
C PRO A 273 -12.93 -18.47 9.27
N TYR A 274 -12.41 -17.28 8.89
CA TYR A 274 -12.06 -16.23 9.84
C TYR A 274 -12.76 -14.91 9.53
N PRO A 275 -13.42 -14.28 10.51
CA PRO A 275 -13.97 -12.94 10.36
C PRO A 275 -12.82 -11.93 10.14
N ALA A 276 -13.02 -10.98 9.24
CA ALA A 276 -12.12 -9.85 9.03
C ALA A 276 -12.71 -8.59 9.64
N ASN A 277 -11.86 -7.78 10.27
CA ASN A 277 -12.23 -6.47 10.80
C ASN A 277 -11.48 -5.38 10.05
N PHE A 278 -12.19 -4.30 9.76
CA PHE A 278 -11.59 -3.08 9.26
C PHE A 278 -11.11 -2.27 10.46
N ILE A 279 -9.80 -2.13 10.63
CA ILE A 279 -9.16 -1.55 11.82
C ILE A 279 -8.29 -0.35 11.46
N HIS A 280 -7.79 0.38 12.46
CA HIS A 280 -6.91 1.53 12.25
C HIS A 280 -5.75 1.59 13.24
N TYR A 281 -4.72 2.33 12.83
CA TYR A 281 -3.60 2.79 13.65
C TYR A 281 -3.41 4.28 13.43
N ASP A 282 -3.24 5.03 14.55
CA ASP A 282 -3.00 6.47 14.52
C ASP A 282 -1.59 6.80 14.99
N ARG A 283 -1.08 7.93 14.53
CA ARG A 283 0.12 8.54 15.08
C ARG A 283 -0.22 9.13 16.47
N ILE A 284 0.48 8.65 17.50
CA ILE A 284 0.37 9.10 18.88
C ILE A 284 1.13 10.41 19.09
#